data_bade0ea1173882695acb279ca0c2e207
#
_entry.id   bade0ea1173882695acb279ca0c2e207
#
_cell.length_a   1.000
_cell.length_b   1.000
_cell.length_c   1.000
_cell.angle_alpha   90.00
_cell.angle_beta   90.00
_cell.angle_gamma   90.00
#
_symmetry.space_group_name_H-M   'P 1'
#
loop_
_entity.id
_entity.type
_entity.pdbx_description
1 polymer ?
#
loop_
_entity_poly.entity_id
_entity_poly.type
_entity_poly.pdbx_seq_one_letter_code
_entity_poly.pdbx_strand_id
1 'polypeptide(L)'
;MGVFLGGWYGGTIRRFCCGDIDESEFNASMERWRRLEHTLASSGTVIVKLWLHLGKKVQKARLKDRLKHQEIHHFTPYDKKSAENYDGLVSAAAKAITLTDRVDAPWTVIDAYDGNFRNASVARAIIAAVEAAVAVKRQNAVPVVPTKASEEEIGQISALDAIDLSRTCERGVYKKELAELQSELYDLTYKAYKKGISSTILFEGWDAAGKGGAIRRLTAGIDARITRVIPVSAPTDEELAHNYLWRFWRHIPRAGFVTIYDRSWYGRVLVERVEKLTQPEDWKRAYAELNDFEEQLQEHNNILLKFWLHISPDEQLRRFKEREEIPWKNYKITPDDWRNREKWPAYVEAADEMFLRTSTEYAPWHIIPAEDKKCARLDVIRIYRDALRKALEQKKKK
;
A
#
# COMPACT_ATOMS: atom_id res chain seq x y z
N MET A 1 -17.52 -4.41 12.56
CA MET A 1 -16.82 -5.66 12.95
C MET A 1 -16.72 -6.57 11.74
N GLY A 2 -15.53 -7.04 11.40
CA GLY A 2 -15.28 -8.03 10.34
C GLY A 2 -14.99 -9.40 10.97
N VAL A 3 -15.56 -10.47 10.42
CA VAL A 3 -15.30 -11.86 10.86
C VAL A 3 -14.72 -12.63 9.69
N PHE A 4 -13.55 -13.24 9.89
CA PHE A 4 -12.86 -14.02 8.88
C PHE A 4 -12.83 -15.49 9.27
N LEU A 5 -13.46 -16.36 8.47
CA LEU A 5 -13.40 -17.80 8.66
C LEU A 5 -12.14 -18.35 8.00
N GLY A 6 -11.19 -18.81 8.83
CA GLY A 6 -9.87 -19.27 8.41
C GLY A 6 -8.82 -18.17 8.29
N GLY A 7 -9.21 -16.90 8.33
CA GLY A 7 -8.31 -15.73 8.30
C GLY A 7 -7.27 -15.78 7.19
N TRP A 8 -6.27 -14.92 7.24
CA TRP A 8 -5.13 -14.90 6.31
C TRP A 8 -4.08 -15.98 6.59
N TYR A 9 -4.10 -16.57 7.77
CA TYR A 9 -3.18 -17.66 8.16
C TYR A 9 -3.53 -19.01 7.56
N GLY A 10 -4.82 -19.32 7.43
CA GLY A 10 -5.31 -20.66 7.10
C GLY A 10 -4.79 -21.22 5.79
N GLY A 11 -4.64 -20.38 4.77
CA GLY A 11 -4.05 -20.75 3.48
C GLY A 11 -2.60 -21.17 3.59
N THR A 12 -1.78 -20.35 4.25
CA THR A 12 -0.34 -20.59 4.43
C THR A 12 -0.08 -21.81 5.30
N ILE A 13 -0.82 -21.96 6.41
CA ILE A 13 -0.70 -23.14 7.30
C ILE A 13 -0.99 -24.43 6.51
N ARG A 14 -2.05 -24.46 5.69
CA ARG A 14 -2.40 -25.65 4.90
C ARG A 14 -1.37 -25.95 3.81
N ARG A 15 -0.88 -24.95 3.09
CA ARG A 15 0.17 -25.12 2.07
C ARG A 15 1.44 -25.68 2.68
N PHE A 16 1.87 -25.18 3.84
CA PHE A 16 3.03 -25.67 4.54
C PHE A 16 2.84 -27.11 5.05
N CYS A 17 1.69 -27.41 5.66
CA CYS A 17 1.34 -28.78 6.07
C CYS A 17 1.34 -29.77 4.91
N CYS A 18 0.99 -29.33 3.72
CA CYS A 18 0.94 -30.16 2.51
C CYS A 18 2.28 -30.24 1.75
N GLY A 19 3.29 -29.49 2.19
CA GLY A 19 4.61 -29.45 1.53
C GLY A 19 4.63 -28.63 0.24
N ASP A 20 3.60 -27.78 0.02
CA ASP A 20 3.51 -26.92 -1.17
C ASP A 20 4.36 -25.65 -1.04
N ILE A 21 4.82 -25.32 0.15
CA ILE A 21 5.77 -24.25 0.47
C ILE A 21 6.82 -24.75 1.45
N ASP A 22 8.00 -24.20 1.36
CA ASP A 22 9.10 -24.50 2.29
C ASP A 22 9.01 -23.66 3.58
N GLU A 23 9.96 -23.90 4.49
CA GLU A 23 10.02 -23.20 5.77
C GLU A 23 10.35 -21.72 5.62
N SER A 24 11.15 -21.36 4.63
CA SER A 24 11.52 -19.97 4.34
C SER A 24 10.30 -19.17 3.89
N GLU A 25 9.53 -19.69 2.91
CA GLU A 25 8.30 -19.07 2.42
C GLU A 25 7.22 -18.98 3.50
N PHE A 26 7.13 -20.02 4.37
CA PHE A 26 6.23 -20.00 5.52
C PHE A 26 6.59 -18.88 6.50
N ASN A 27 7.86 -18.79 6.92
CA ASN A 27 8.32 -17.77 7.86
C ASN A 27 8.16 -16.35 7.29
N ALA A 28 8.51 -16.14 6.03
CA ALA A 28 8.29 -14.86 5.33
C ALA A 28 6.80 -14.46 5.31
N SER A 29 5.89 -15.43 5.09
CA SER A 29 4.46 -15.18 5.15
C SER A 29 3.98 -14.81 6.56
N MET A 30 4.48 -15.49 7.60
CA MET A 30 4.15 -15.16 8.98
C MET A 30 4.61 -13.75 9.36
N GLU A 31 5.79 -13.33 8.91
CA GLU A 31 6.30 -11.99 9.16
C GLU A 31 5.43 -10.92 8.44
N ARG A 32 5.00 -11.16 7.21
CA ARG A 32 4.07 -10.26 6.49
C ARG A 32 2.75 -10.08 7.24
N TRP A 33 2.16 -11.17 7.72
CA TRP A 33 0.92 -11.09 8.50
C TRP A 33 1.11 -10.35 9.82
N ARG A 34 2.24 -10.56 10.48
CA ARG A 34 2.61 -9.86 11.69
C ARG A 34 2.72 -8.34 11.49
N ARG A 35 3.32 -7.90 10.37
CA ARG A 35 3.43 -6.49 10.00
C ARG A 35 2.05 -5.89 9.67
N LEU A 36 1.23 -6.60 8.90
CA LEU A 36 -0.14 -6.16 8.61
C LEU A 36 -0.98 -6.00 9.89
N GLU A 37 -0.92 -6.97 10.79
CA GLU A 37 -1.64 -6.90 12.07
C GLU A 37 -1.16 -5.72 12.92
N HIS A 38 0.14 -5.46 12.93
CA HIS A 38 0.71 -4.32 13.62
C HIS A 38 0.19 -2.99 13.05
N THR A 39 0.17 -2.85 11.74
CA THR A 39 -0.40 -1.66 11.05
C THR A 39 -1.86 -1.45 11.43
N LEU A 40 -2.67 -2.50 11.43
CA LEU A 40 -4.09 -2.43 11.81
C LEU A 40 -4.27 -2.11 13.29
N ALA A 41 -3.56 -2.80 14.19
CA ALA A 41 -3.63 -2.58 15.63
C ALA A 41 -3.18 -1.16 16.02
N SER A 42 -2.09 -0.66 15.44
CA SER A 42 -1.59 0.70 15.64
C SER A 42 -2.56 1.78 15.19
N SER A 43 -3.47 1.45 14.27
CA SER A 43 -4.55 2.35 13.83
C SER A 43 -5.83 2.19 14.68
N GLY A 44 -5.77 1.50 15.82
CA GLY A 44 -6.90 1.32 16.74
C GLY A 44 -7.82 0.16 16.39
N THR A 45 -7.45 -0.74 15.48
CA THR A 45 -8.21 -1.95 15.19
C THR A 45 -7.97 -3.01 16.27
N VAL A 46 -9.01 -3.51 16.90
CA VAL A 46 -8.92 -4.64 17.83
C VAL A 46 -8.90 -5.94 17.04
N ILE A 47 -7.80 -6.69 17.12
CA ILE A 47 -7.63 -7.96 16.44
C ILE A 47 -7.78 -9.11 17.43
N VAL A 48 -8.73 -10.00 17.19
CA VAL A 48 -8.97 -11.19 18.00
C VAL A 48 -8.69 -12.41 17.15
N LYS A 49 -7.64 -13.14 17.48
CA LYS A 49 -7.23 -14.37 16.78
C LYS A 49 -7.63 -15.61 17.58
N LEU A 50 -8.45 -16.46 16.98
CA LEU A 50 -8.98 -17.64 17.62
C LEU A 50 -8.55 -18.89 16.87
N TRP A 51 -7.90 -19.82 17.57
CA TRP A 51 -7.61 -21.16 17.07
C TRP A 51 -8.56 -22.17 17.72
N LEU A 52 -9.52 -22.69 16.95
CA LEU A 52 -10.46 -23.70 17.43
C LEU A 52 -9.84 -25.08 17.27
N HIS A 53 -9.34 -25.62 18.36
CA HIS A 53 -8.62 -26.91 18.37
C HIS A 53 -9.58 -28.08 18.53
N LEU A 54 -9.36 -29.12 17.72
CA LEU A 54 -10.02 -30.43 17.85
C LEU A 54 -8.96 -31.53 17.94
N GLY A 55 -9.10 -32.44 18.89
CA GLY A 55 -8.25 -33.62 18.97
C GLY A 55 -8.43 -34.56 17.75
N LYS A 56 -7.37 -35.25 17.36
CA LYS A 56 -7.28 -36.10 16.15
C LYS A 56 -8.46 -37.08 15.99
N LYS A 57 -8.85 -37.77 17.06
CA LYS A 57 -9.96 -38.73 17.05
C LYS A 57 -11.30 -38.06 16.72
N VAL A 58 -11.55 -36.88 17.32
CA VAL A 58 -12.80 -36.14 17.15
C VAL A 58 -12.88 -35.55 15.74
N GLN A 59 -11.78 -34.96 15.26
CA GLN A 59 -11.69 -34.42 13.90
C GLN A 59 -12.00 -35.53 12.86
N LYS A 60 -11.36 -36.71 13.01
CA LYS A 60 -11.57 -37.86 12.12
C LYS A 60 -13.01 -38.37 12.14
N ALA A 61 -13.63 -38.41 13.34
CA ALA A 61 -15.04 -38.81 13.48
C ALA A 61 -15.98 -37.83 12.81
N ARG A 62 -15.80 -36.53 13.04
CA ARG A 62 -16.62 -35.46 12.40
C ARG A 62 -16.45 -35.43 10.87
N LEU A 63 -15.23 -35.65 10.37
CA LEU A 63 -14.98 -35.72 8.93
C LEU A 63 -15.72 -36.91 8.31
N LYS A 64 -15.64 -38.09 8.95
CA LYS A 64 -16.33 -39.29 8.49
C LYS A 64 -17.86 -39.10 8.48
N ASP A 65 -18.41 -38.44 9.47
CA ASP A 65 -19.85 -38.15 9.56
C ASP A 65 -20.31 -37.21 8.45
N ARG A 66 -19.60 -36.11 8.20
CA ARG A 66 -19.88 -35.19 7.10
C ARG A 66 -19.79 -35.84 5.73
N LEU A 67 -18.81 -36.72 5.52
CA LEU A 67 -18.69 -37.48 4.27
C LEU A 67 -19.87 -38.42 4.03
N LYS A 68 -20.46 -38.99 5.10
CA LYS A 68 -21.67 -39.83 5.00
C LYS A 68 -22.91 -39.03 4.59
N HIS A 69 -23.03 -37.79 5.04
CA HIS A 69 -24.18 -36.92 4.77
C HIS A 69 -24.06 -36.13 3.46
N GLN A 70 -23.10 -36.47 2.57
CA GLN A 70 -22.87 -35.83 1.28
C GLN A 70 -22.64 -34.30 1.36
N GLU A 71 -22.22 -33.76 2.49
CA GLU A 71 -21.83 -32.36 2.66
C GLU A 71 -20.47 -32.06 1.97
N ILE A 72 -20.20 -32.79 0.88
CA ILE A 72 -18.91 -32.75 0.14
C ILE A 72 -18.67 -31.41 -0.52
N HIS A 73 -19.72 -30.64 -0.78
CA HIS A 73 -19.65 -29.37 -1.52
C HIS A 73 -18.88 -28.26 -0.79
N HIS A 74 -18.54 -28.45 0.49
CA HIS A 74 -17.82 -27.49 1.31
C HIS A 74 -16.36 -27.85 1.58
N PHE A 75 -15.84 -28.94 0.99
CA PHE A 75 -14.45 -29.35 1.15
C PHE A 75 -13.60 -28.95 -0.02
N THR A 76 -12.54 -28.17 0.24
CA THR A 76 -11.48 -27.94 -0.74
C THR A 76 -10.53 -29.15 -0.80
N PRO A 77 -9.77 -29.35 -1.88
CA PRO A 77 -8.71 -30.38 -1.94
C PRO A 77 -7.73 -30.28 -0.77
N TYR A 78 -7.44 -29.07 -0.30
CA TYR A 78 -6.58 -28.83 0.87
C TYR A 78 -7.20 -29.31 2.20
N ASP A 79 -8.52 -29.21 2.37
CA ASP A 79 -9.19 -29.67 3.59
C ASP A 79 -9.04 -31.16 3.75
N LYS A 80 -9.17 -31.93 2.67
CA LYS A 80 -8.99 -33.38 2.68
C LYS A 80 -7.53 -33.74 2.99
N LYS A 81 -6.57 -33.17 2.26
CA LYS A 81 -5.15 -33.45 2.41
C LYS A 81 -4.61 -33.06 3.80
N SER A 82 -5.04 -31.91 4.33
CA SER A 82 -4.68 -31.48 5.69
C SER A 82 -5.32 -32.30 6.79
N ALA A 83 -6.56 -32.83 6.57
CA ALA A 83 -7.21 -33.72 7.52
C ALA A 83 -6.52 -35.11 7.57
N GLU A 84 -5.95 -35.58 6.47
CA GLU A 84 -5.15 -36.79 6.41
C GLU A 84 -3.79 -36.62 7.15
N ASN A 85 -3.22 -35.41 7.12
CA ASN A 85 -1.99 -35.05 7.83
C ASN A 85 -2.26 -34.20 9.10
N TYR A 86 -3.03 -34.73 10.04
CA TYR A 86 -3.39 -34.00 11.26
C TYR A 86 -2.18 -33.49 12.06
N ASP A 87 -1.18 -34.34 12.25
CA ASP A 87 -0.01 -34.01 13.07
C ASP A 87 0.83 -32.90 12.40
N GLY A 88 0.96 -32.93 11.08
CA GLY A 88 1.58 -31.87 10.31
C GLY A 88 0.79 -30.55 10.38
N LEU A 89 -0.54 -30.62 10.33
CA LEU A 89 -1.41 -29.44 10.48
C LEU A 89 -1.26 -28.80 11.85
N VAL A 90 -1.25 -29.60 12.92
CA VAL A 90 -1.09 -29.09 14.30
C VAL A 90 0.29 -28.48 14.49
N SER A 91 1.35 -29.14 13.96
CA SER A 91 2.70 -28.60 14.01
C SER A 91 2.83 -27.26 13.27
N ALA A 92 2.29 -27.17 12.05
CA ALA A 92 2.27 -25.94 11.27
C ALA A 92 1.49 -24.82 11.97
N ALA A 93 0.35 -25.15 12.56
CA ALA A 93 -0.46 -24.20 13.33
C ALA A 93 0.23 -23.71 14.60
N ALA A 94 0.85 -24.61 15.37
CA ALA A 94 1.61 -24.26 16.56
C ALA A 94 2.76 -23.32 16.20
N LYS A 95 3.49 -23.59 15.10
CA LYS A 95 4.54 -22.72 14.59
C LYS A 95 4.01 -21.35 14.18
N ALA A 96 2.88 -21.28 13.47
CA ALA A 96 2.24 -20.02 13.09
C ALA A 96 1.85 -19.21 14.33
N ILE A 97 1.22 -19.82 15.32
CA ILE A 97 0.84 -19.18 16.58
C ILE A 97 2.08 -18.63 17.28
N THR A 98 3.13 -19.43 17.46
CA THR A 98 4.38 -19.00 18.13
C THR A 98 5.04 -17.81 17.43
N LEU A 99 5.06 -17.81 16.11
CA LEU A 99 5.70 -16.74 15.34
C LEU A 99 4.89 -15.44 15.30
N THR A 100 3.58 -15.52 15.50
CA THR A 100 2.67 -14.39 15.30
C THR A 100 1.88 -14.00 16.55
N ASP A 101 2.11 -14.64 17.69
CA ASP A 101 1.50 -14.24 18.97
C ASP A 101 2.13 -12.95 19.47
N ARG A 102 1.30 -11.94 19.69
CA ARG A 102 1.73 -10.59 20.08
C ARG A 102 0.76 -9.98 21.08
N VAL A 103 1.25 -9.04 21.89
CA VAL A 103 0.45 -8.31 22.87
C VAL A 103 -0.69 -7.51 22.20
N ASP A 104 -0.41 -6.91 21.05
CA ASP A 104 -1.36 -6.09 20.26
C ASP A 104 -2.31 -6.93 19.38
N ALA A 105 -2.01 -8.21 19.18
CA ALA A 105 -2.83 -9.16 18.43
C ALA A 105 -2.62 -10.60 18.95
N PRO A 106 -3.09 -10.95 20.15
CA PRO A 106 -2.83 -12.23 20.77
C PRO A 106 -3.67 -13.36 20.15
N TRP A 107 -3.12 -14.58 20.21
CA TRP A 107 -3.86 -15.80 19.91
C TRP A 107 -4.57 -16.35 21.14
N THR A 108 -5.80 -16.79 20.94
CA THR A 108 -6.55 -17.58 21.93
C THR A 108 -6.84 -18.96 21.36
N VAL A 109 -6.25 -20.00 21.98
CA VAL A 109 -6.54 -21.40 21.63
C VAL A 109 -7.73 -21.89 22.43
N ILE A 110 -8.76 -22.34 21.74
CA ILE A 110 -10.04 -22.77 22.33
C ILE A 110 -10.28 -24.24 22.01
N ASP A 111 -10.55 -25.05 23.03
CA ASP A 111 -11.04 -26.42 22.82
C ASP A 111 -12.42 -26.37 22.15
N ALA A 112 -12.52 -27.00 20.99
CA ALA A 112 -13.74 -27.03 20.19
C ALA A 112 -14.47 -28.38 20.25
N TYR A 113 -14.16 -29.23 21.22
CA TYR A 113 -14.82 -30.53 21.41
C TYR A 113 -16.32 -30.33 21.74
N ASP A 114 -16.64 -29.61 22.80
CA ASP A 114 -17.99 -29.23 23.14
C ASP A 114 -18.41 -27.94 22.48
N GLY A 115 -19.56 -27.95 21.81
CA GLY A 115 -20.05 -26.81 21.04
C GLY A 115 -20.45 -25.62 21.91
N ASN A 116 -21.05 -25.87 23.11
CA ASN A 116 -21.48 -24.81 24.01
C ASN A 116 -20.30 -24.15 24.71
N PHE A 117 -19.33 -24.97 25.16
CA PHE A 117 -18.08 -24.47 25.74
C PHE A 117 -17.30 -23.62 24.73
N ARG A 118 -17.15 -24.11 23.47
CA ARG A 118 -16.50 -23.39 22.39
C ARG A 118 -17.16 -22.02 22.15
N ASN A 119 -18.49 -22.01 22.00
CA ASN A 119 -19.24 -20.77 21.71
C ASN A 119 -19.12 -19.75 22.86
N ALA A 120 -19.22 -20.21 24.10
CA ALA A 120 -19.07 -19.38 25.30
C ALA A 120 -17.61 -18.83 25.39
N SER A 121 -16.60 -19.65 25.07
CA SER A 121 -15.21 -19.24 25.11
C SER A 121 -14.86 -18.23 24.00
N VAL A 122 -15.40 -18.39 22.80
CA VAL A 122 -15.31 -17.39 21.72
C VAL A 122 -15.91 -16.06 22.15
N ALA A 123 -17.14 -16.08 22.72
CA ALA A 123 -17.80 -14.86 23.17
C ALA A 123 -17.00 -14.14 24.26
N ARG A 124 -16.50 -14.89 25.26
CA ARG A 124 -15.66 -14.32 26.34
C ARG A 124 -14.37 -13.69 25.79
N ALA A 125 -13.67 -14.33 24.85
CA ALA A 125 -12.47 -13.80 24.25
C ALA A 125 -12.72 -12.48 23.51
N ILE A 126 -13.82 -12.39 22.76
CA ILE A 126 -14.21 -11.17 22.05
C ILE A 126 -14.57 -10.06 23.06
N ILE A 127 -15.37 -10.35 24.07
CA ILE A 127 -15.77 -9.37 25.10
C ILE A 127 -14.52 -8.82 25.80
N ALA A 128 -13.65 -9.71 26.29
CA ALA A 128 -12.42 -9.32 27.00
C ALA A 128 -11.52 -8.43 26.13
N ALA A 129 -11.36 -8.74 24.86
CA ALA A 129 -10.55 -7.93 23.93
C ALA A 129 -11.17 -6.52 23.72
N VAL A 130 -12.49 -6.44 23.57
CA VAL A 130 -13.19 -5.15 23.43
C VAL A 130 -13.13 -4.34 24.71
N GLU A 131 -13.33 -4.94 25.87
CA GLU A 131 -13.24 -4.27 27.18
C GLU A 131 -11.83 -3.72 27.43
N ALA A 132 -10.79 -4.51 27.13
CA ALA A 132 -9.41 -4.07 27.24
C ALA A 132 -9.12 -2.87 26.32
N ALA A 133 -9.57 -2.91 25.08
CA ALA A 133 -9.38 -1.80 24.12
C ALA A 133 -10.11 -0.52 24.57
N VAL A 134 -11.31 -0.62 25.11
CA VAL A 134 -12.08 0.52 25.66
C VAL A 134 -11.37 1.09 26.87
N ALA A 135 -10.82 0.27 27.75
CA ALA A 135 -10.08 0.70 28.93
C ALA A 135 -8.82 1.49 28.55
N VAL A 136 -8.03 0.99 27.60
CA VAL A 136 -6.82 1.69 27.09
C VAL A 136 -7.18 3.04 26.48
N LYS A 137 -8.24 3.13 25.70
CA LYS A 137 -8.69 4.39 25.09
C LYS A 137 -9.13 5.43 26.13
N ARG A 138 -9.66 4.99 27.26
CA ARG A 138 -10.01 5.88 28.39
C ARG A 138 -8.78 6.39 29.15
N GLN A 139 -7.70 5.60 29.25
CA GLN A 139 -6.46 5.98 29.92
C GLN A 139 -5.60 6.94 29.07
N ASN A 140 -5.58 6.77 27.75
CA ASN A 140 -4.82 7.63 26.82
C ASN A 140 -5.50 8.98 26.53
N ALA A 141 -6.62 9.30 27.17
CA ALA A 141 -7.23 10.63 27.14
C ALA A 141 -6.47 11.68 28.00
N VAL A 142 -5.39 11.29 28.68
CA VAL A 142 -4.47 12.20 29.39
C VAL A 142 -3.39 12.65 28.39
N PRO A 143 -3.13 13.97 28.24
CA PRO A 143 -2.12 14.45 27.30
C PRO A 143 -0.74 13.90 27.64
N VAL A 144 -0.14 13.13 26.75
CA VAL A 144 1.27 12.73 26.86
C VAL A 144 2.10 13.97 26.53
N VAL A 145 2.86 14.45 27.51
CA VAL A 145 3.87 15.50 27.31
C VAL A 145 4.90 14.96 26.33
N PRO A 146 5.16 15.62 25.19
CA PRO A 146 6.12 15.13 24.22
C PRO A 146 7.52 15.13 24.82
N THR A 147 8.13 13.96 24.95
CA THR A 147 9.56 13.84 25.21
C THR A 147 10.28 14.37 23.96
N LYS A 148 11.08 15.41 24.11
CA LYS A 148 11.96 15.91 23.04
C LYS A 148 12.89 14.78 22.61
N ALA A 149 12.59 14.16 21.47
CA ALA A 149 13.57 13.37 20.75
C ALA A 149 14.61 14.36 20.19
N SER A 150 15.89 14.08 20.40
CA SER A 150 17.01 14.82 19.86
C SER A 150 16.90 14.90 18.34
N GLU A 151 16.63 16.09 17.84
CA GLU A 151 16.82 16.44 16.44
C GLU A 151 18.34 16.45 16.21
N GLU A 152 18.89 15.42 15.63
CA GLU A 152 20.18 15.52 14.96
C GLU A 152 19.93 16.39 13.73
N GLU A 153 20.43 17.62 13.78
CA GLU A 153 20.50 18.53 12.63
C GLU A 153 21.39 17.87 11.57
N ILE A 154 20.76 17.18 10.64
CA ILE A 154 21.41 16.73 9.42
C ILE A 154 21.42 17.94 8.50
N GLY A 155 22.53 18.69 8.51
CA GLY A 155 22.85 19.70 7.49
C GLY A 155 23.15 18.98 6.17
N GLN A 156 22.15 18.39 5.54
CA GLN A 156 22.25 17.75 4.24
C GLN A 156 21.74 18.70 3.17
N ILE A 157 22.54 18.82 2.08
CA ILE A 157 22.07 19.37 0.81
C ILE A 157 20.82 18.58 0.42
N SER A 158 19.69 19.27 0.18
CA SER A 158 18.45 18.62 -0.23
C SER A 158 18.67 17.81 -1.52
N ALA A 159 18.09 16.62 -1.60
CA ALA A 159 18.08 15.83 -2.82
C ALA A 159 17.44 16.61 -3.99
N LEU A 160 16.55 17.54 -3.68
CA LEU A 160 15.88 18.39 -4.65
C LEU A 160 16.80 19.49 -5.22
N ASP A 161 17.74 19.99 -4.43
CA ASP A 161 18.69 21.03 -4.86
C ASP A 161 19.72 20.49 -5.88
N ALA A 162 19.93 19.18 -5.88
CA ALA A 162 20.84 18.53 -6.84
C ALA A 162 20.21 18.32 -8.24
N ILE A 163 18.91 18.63 -8.41
CA ILE A 163 18.20 18.38 -9.67
C ILE A 163 18.43 19.52 -10.65
N ASP A 164 18.98 19.17 -11.83
CA ASP A 164 19.12 20.12 -12.94
C ASP A 164 17.76 20.47 -13.56
N LEU A 165 17.31 21.70 -13.35
CA LEU A 165 16.06 22.24 -13.87
C LEU A 165 16.21 23.00 -15.21
N SER A 166 17.42 23.13 -15.73
CA SER A 166 17.71 23.94 -16.93
C SER A 166 17.27 23.30 -18.24
N ARG A 167 16.97 21.99 -18.23
CA ARG A 167 16.66 21.20 -19.42
C ARG A 167 15.36 21.65 -20.10
N THR A 168 15.40 21.88 -21.40
CA THR A 168 14.27 22.27 -22.24
C THR A 168 14.07 21.31 -23.41
N CYS A 169 12.82 21.18 -23.88
CA CYS A 169 12.47 20.34 -25.04
C CYS A 169 11.85 21.17 -26.15
N GLU A 170 12.45 21.08 -27.34
CA GLU A 170 11.92 21.73 -28.53
C GLU A 170 10.51 21.18 -28.87
N ARG A 171 9.61 22.07 -29.30
CA ARG A 171 8.19 21.73 -29.53
C ARG A 171 8.00 20.68 -30.65
N GLY A 172 8.83 20.75 -31.72
CA GLY A 172 8.74 19.81 -32.84
C GLY A 172 9.18 18.40 -32.43
N VAL A 173 10.33 18.31 -31.78
CA VAL A 173 10.89 17.06 -31.23
C VAL A 173 9.92 16.43 -30.21
N TYR A 174 9.42 17.25 -29.30
CA TYR A 174 8.44 16.80 -28.29
C TYR A 174 7.21 16.14 -28.91
N LYS A 175 6.61 16.76 -29.94
CA LYS A 175 5.39 16.23 -30.57
C LYS A 175 5.62 14.87 -31.22
N LYS A 176 6.73 14.73 -31.95
CA LYS A 176 7.10 13.49 -32.63
C LYS A 176 7.33 12.37 -31.62
N GLU A 177 8.22 12.63 -30.67
CA GLU A 177 8.60 11.64 -29.67
C GLU A 177 7.44 11.24 -28.76
N LEU A 178 6.56 12.19 -28.39
CA LEU A 178 5.37 11.88 -27.60
C LEU A 178 4.45 10.90 -28.34
N ALA A 179 4.25 11.06 -29.64
CA ALA A 179 3.40 10.18 -30.43
C ALA A 179 4.01 8.77 -30.54
N GLU A 180 5.33 8.69 -30.76
CA GLU A 180 6.06 7.42 -30.81
C GLU A 180 5.98 6.67 -29.47
N LEU A 181 6.25 7.36 -28.37
CA LEU A 181 6.20 6.80 -27.03
C LEU A 181 4.77 6.34 -26.64
N GLN A 182 3.75 7.09 -27.01
CA GLN A 182 2.36 6.71 -26.72
C GLN A 182 1.92 5.48 -27.52
N SER A 183 2.34 5.38 -28.79
CA SER A 183 2.07 4.19 -29.60
C SER A 183 2.74 2.95 -29.03
N GLU A 184 4.01 3.06 -28.66
CA GLU A 184 4.74 1.96 -28.05
C GLU A 184 4.16 1.56 -26.70
N LEU A 185 3.79 2.54 -25.88
CA LEU A 185 3.19 2.31 -24.55
C LEU A 185 1.88 1.54 -24.66
N TYR A 186 1.06 1.84 -25.67
CA TYR A 186 -0.18 1.13 -25.94
C TYR A 186 0.07 -0.37 -26.18
N ASP A 187 1.04 -0.71 -27.02
CA ASP A 187 1.39 -2.10 -27.32
C ASP A 187 1.96 -2.82 -26.07
N LEU A 188 2.82 -2.16 -25.31
CA LEU A 188 3.42 -2.74 -24.11
C LEU A 188 2.41 -2.97 -23.00
N THR A 189 1.52 -2.01 -22.75
CA THR A 189 0.46 -2.15 -21.73
C THR A 189 -0.53 -3.25 -22.11
N TYR A 190 -0.87 -3.37 -23.39
CA TYR A 190 -1.72 -4.48 -23.86
C TYR A 190 -1.03 -5.85 -23.68
N LYS A 191 0.27 -5.96 -23.97
CA LYS A 191 1.06 -7.17 -23.71
C LYS A 191 1.13 -7.49 -22.21
N ALA A 192 1.32 -6.49 -21.35
CA ALA A 192 1.33 -6.62 -19.91
C ALA A 192 -0.05 -7.10 -19.38
N TYR A 193 -1.14 -6.51 -19.89
CA TYR A 193 -2.51 -6.94 -19.59
C TYR A 193 -2.73 -8.43 -19.90
N LYS A 194 -2.34 -8.90 -21.09
CA LYS A 194 -2.46 -10.32 -21.48
C LYS A 194 -1.66 -11.26 -20.58
N LYS A 195 -0.57 -10.77 -20.00
CA LYS A 195 0.28 -11.54 -19.09
C LYS A 195 -0.06 -11.37 -17.61
N GLY A 196 -1.10 -10.59 -17.27
CA GLY A 196 -1.48 -10.30 -15.89
C GLY A 196 -0.42 -9.51 -15.11
N ILE A 197 0.38 -8.68 -15.79
CA ILE A 197 1.34 -7.75 -15.16
C ILE A 197 0.61 -6.45 -14.91
N SER A 198 0.39 -6.10 -13.65
CA SER A 198 -0.29 -4.87 -13.24
C SER A 198 0.67 -3.71 -13.11
N SER A 199 0.15 -2.49 -13.07
CA SER A 199 0.95 -1.30 -12.79
C SER A 199 0.22 -0.37 -11.82
N THR A 200 0.97 0.15 -10.85
CA THR A 200 0.55 1.21 -9.93
C THR A 200 1.51 2.38 -10.07
N ILE A 201 1.02 3.54 -10.43
CA ILE A 201 1.84 4.71 -10.73
C ILE A 201 1.39 5.87 -9.85
N LEU A 202 2.32 6.43 -9.08
CA LEU A 202 2.06 7.53 -8.16
C LEU A 202 2.64 8.83 -8.68
N PHE A 203 1.87 9.90 -8.54
CA PHE A 203 2.32 11.25 -8.86
C PHE A 203 2.25 12.14 -7.62
N GLU A 204 3.42 12.53 -7.13
CA GLU A 204 3.61 13.54 -6.09
C GLU A 204 4.42 14.72 -6.64
N GLY A 205 4.61 15.74 -5.85
CA GLY A 205 5.38 16.93 -6.22
C GLY A 205 4.61 18.22 -5.99
N TRP A 206 5.28 19.33 -6.27
CA TRP A 206 4.79 20.67 -5.96
C TRP A 206 3.43 20.99 -6.61
N ASP A 207 2.68 21.86 -5.98
CA ASP A 207 1.49 22.41 -6.62
C ASP A 207 1.90 23.19 -7.87
N ALA A 208 1.11 23.11 -8.91
CA ALA A 208 1.41 23.58 -10.27
C ALA A 208 2.61 22.91 -10.98
N ALA A 209 3.28 21.89 -10.43
CA ALA A 209 4.38 21.18 -11.12
C ALA A 209 3.95 20.52 -12.44
N GLY A 210 2.67 20.17 -12.58
CA GLY A 210 2.15 19.65 -13.85
C GLY A 210 1.70 18.19 -13.80
N LYS A 211 1.49 17.63 -12.60
CA LYS A 211 1.02 16.25 -12.36
C LYS A 211 -0.12 15.83 -13.28
N GLY A 212 -1.26 16.50 -13.23
CA GLY A 212 -2.42 16.15 -14.08
C GLY A 212 -2.15 16.29 -15.60
N GLY A 213 -1.18 17.15 -15.99
CA GLY A 213 -0.74 17.27 -17.38
C GLY A 213 0.12 16.09 -17.83
N ALA A 214 0.95 15.53 -16.95
CA ALA A 214 1.74 14.32 -17.20
C ALA A 214 0.81 13.09 -17.24
N ILE A 215 -0.08 12.94 -16.25
CA ILE A 215 -1.08 11.85 -16.19
C ILE A 215 -1.90 11.80 -17.49
N ARG A 216 -2.40 12.94 -17.97
CA ARG A 216 -3.20 12.97 -19.21
C ARG A 216 -2.41 12.54 -20.44
N ARG A 217 -1.10 12.79 -20.52
CA ARG A 217 -0.26 12.32 -21.65
C ARG A 217 0.10 10.85 -21.51
N LEU A 218 0.31 10.41 -20.30
CA LEU A 218 0.55 9.01 -19.99
C LEU A 218 -0.69 8.16 -20.36
N THR A 219 -1.87 8.54 -19.88
CA THR A 219 -3.12 7.81 -20.14
C THR A 219 -3.54 7.80 -21.61
N ALA A 220 -3.15 8.81 -22.39
CA ALA A 220 -3.40 8.82 -23.84
C ALA A 220 -2.66 7.70 -24.60
N GLY A 221 -1.62 7.12 -24.02
CA GLY A 221 -0.92 5.94 -24.55
C GLY A 221 -1.36 4.61 -23.93
N ILE A 222 -2.49 4.55 -23.22
CA ILE A 222 -2.97 3.34 -22.55
C ILE A 222 -4.47 3.17 -22.86
N ASP A 223 -4.91 1.93 -23.07
CA ASP A 223 -6.33 1.65 -23.27
C ASP A 223 -7.15 2.05 -22.03
N ALA A 224 -8.15 2.89 -22.23
CA ALA A 224 -9.00 3.39 -21.14
C ALA A 224 -9.76 2.27 -20.39
N ARG A 225 -9.98 1.12 -21.02
CA ARG A 225 -10.67 -0.04 -20.42
C ARG A 225 -9.84 -0.74 -19.35
N ILE A 226 -8.51 -0.62 -19.41
CA ILE A 226 -7.58 -1.23 -18.45
C ILE A 226 -6.90 -0.20 -17.56
N THR A 227 -7.25 1.08 -17.66
CA THR A 227 -6.61 2.18 -16.92
C THR A 227 -7.62 2.86 -16.01
N ARG A 228 -7.18 3.17 -14.79
CA ARG A 228 -7.95 3.97 -13.83
C ARG A 228 -7.09 5.06 -13.24
N VAL A 229 -7.60 6.28 -13.22
CA VAL A 229 -6.97 7.41 -12.52
C VAL A 229 -7.75 7.70 -11.25
N ILE A 230 -7.07 7.75 -10.12
CA ILE A 230 -7.63 8.01 -8.79
C ILE A 230 -7.11 9.37 -8.32
N PRO A 231 -7.94 10.41 -8.32
CA PRO A 231 -7.60 11.67 -7.67
C PRO A 231 -7.74 11.50 -6.16
N VAL A 232 -6.70 11.87 -5.42
CA VAL A 232 -6.69 11.77 -3.95
C VAL A 232 -6.88 13.16 -3.36
N SER A 233 -7.97 13.33 -2.64
CA SER A 233 -8.35 14.54 -1.89
C SER A 233 -8.33 14.27 -0.39
N ALA A 234 -8.82 15.22 0.42
CA ALA A 234 -9.08 15.00 1.84
C ALA A 234 -9.94 13.74 2.04
N PRO A 235 -9.69 12.94 3.09
CA PRO A 235 -10.45 11.72 3.35
C PRO A 235 -11.92 12.03 3.68
N THR A 236 -12.82 11.15 3.26
CA THR A 236 -14.24 11.16 3.68
C THR A 236 -14.38 10.63 5.11
N ASP A 237 -15.56 10.83 5.72
CA ASP A 237 -15.84 10.30 7.07
C ASP A 237 -15.71 8.78 7.12
N GLU A 238 -16.11 8.07 6.04
CA GLU A 238 -15.92 6.62 5.91
C GLU A 238 -14.43 6.26 5.90
N GLU A 239 -13.61 6.99 5.14
CA GLU A 239 -12.17 6.77 5.05
C GLU A 239 -11.45 7.07 6.37
N LEU A 240 -11.89 8.09 7.10
CA LEU A 240 -11.38 8.43 8.45
C LEU A 240 -11.70 7.36 9.51
N ALA A 241 -12.79 6.60 9.32
CA ALA A 241 -13.15 5.50 10.21
C ALA A 241 -12.28 4.24 10.03
N HIS A 242 -11.40 4.22 9.03
CA HIS A 242 -10.53 3.10 8.70
C HIS A 242 -9.05 3.48 8.79
N ASN A 243 -8.14 2.50 8.72
CA ASN A 243 -6.71 2.76 8.52
C ASN A 243 -6.51 3.62 7.26
N TYR A 244 -5.58 4.58 7.30
CA TYR A 244 -5.37 5.53 6.21
C TYR A 244 -5.02 4.87 4.86
N LEU A 245 -4.43 3.66 4.86
CA LEU A 245 -4.15 2.89 3.64
C LEU A 245 -5.41 2.24 3.05
N TRP A 246 -6.49 2.10 3.83
CA TRP A 246 -7.71 1.43 3.38
C TRP A 246 -8.30 2.06 2.11
N ARG A 247 -8.30 3.38 2.02
CA ARG A 247 -8.79 4.11 0.84
C ARG A 247 -8.01 3.79 -0.43
N PHE A 248 -6.75 3.36 -0.31
CA PHE A 248 -5.88 2.97 -1.41
C PHE A 248 -6.02 1.47 -1.72
N TRP A 249 -6.21 0.62 -0.72
CA TRP A 249 -6.45 -0.82 -0.93
C TRP A 249 -7.65 -1.09 -1.82
N ARG A 250 -8.68 -0.28 -1.76
CA ARG A 250 -9.88 -0.37 -2.62
C ARG A 250 -9.60 -0.20 -4.11
N HIS A 251 -8.46 0.37 -4.46
CA HIS A 251 -8.08 0.72 -5.82
C HIS A 251 -6.85 -0.02 -6.32
N ILE A 252 -6.38 -1.04 -5.58
CA ILE A 252 -5.31 -1.94 -6.06
C ILE A 252 -5.76 -2.53 -7.41
N PRO A 253 -4.90 -2.49 -8.46
CA PRO A 253 -5.29 -2.93 -9.78
C PRO A 253 -5.55 -4.44 -9.84
N ARG A 254 -6.54 -4.84 -10.61
CA ARG A 254 -6.70 -6.24 -11.02
C ARG A 254 -5.52 -6.66 -11.87
N ALA A 255 -5.27 -7.99 -11.94
CA ALA A 255 -4.17 -8.53 -12.76
C ALA A 255 -4.20 -7.97 -14.20
N GLY A 256 -3.12 -7.34 -14.61
CA GLY A 256 -2.96 -6.71 -15.91
C GLY A 256 -3.49 -5.27 -16.04
N PHE A 257 -4.14 -4.73 -15.02
CA PHE A 257 -4.70 -3.37 -15.05
C PHE A 257 -3.69 -2.33 -14.56
N VAL A 258 -3.93 -1.06 -14.92
CA VAL A 258 -3.12 0.10 -14.54
C VAL A 258 -3.92 1.02 -13.64
N THR A 259 -3.43 1.28 -12.43
CA THR A 259 -3.98 2.31 -11.54
C THR A 259 -2.97 3.44 -11.41
N ILE A 260 -3.42 4.67 -11.65
CA ILE A 260 -2.62 5.90 -11.55
C ILE A 260 -3.22 6.75 -10.43
N TYR A 261 -2.39 7.16 -9.47
CA TYR A 261 -2.80 8.03 -8.38
C TYR A 261 -2.29 9.46 -8.62
N ASP A 262 -3.21 10.45 -8.66
CA ASP A 262 -2.88 11.88 -8.60
C ASP A 262 -2.90 12.29 -7.12
N ARG A 263 -1.75 12.43 -6.51
CA ARG A 263 -1.41 12.29 -5.08
C ARG A 263 -1.63 10.85 -4.58
N SER A 264 -1.10 10.51 -3.41
CA SER A 264 -1.06 9.12 -2.99
C SER A 264 -1.10 8.95 -1.48
N TRP A 265 -0.78 7.75 -1.00
CA TRP A 265 -0.59 7.44 0.42
C TRP A 265 0.55 8.22 1.07
N TYR A 266 1.43 8.81 0.28
CA TYR A 266 2.49 9.68 0.77
C TYR A 266 1.97 11.00 1.36
N GLY A 267 0.71 11.34 1.14
CA GLY A 267 0.04 12.44 1.85
C GLY A 267 0.20 12.37 3.37
N ARG A 268 0.28 11.14 3.95
CA ARG A 268 0.53 10.90 5.38
C ARG A 268 1.82 11.53 5.88
N VAL A 269 2.91 11.43 5.11
CA VAL A 269 4.24 11.92 5.46
C VAL A 269 4.58 13.27 4.81
N LEU A 270 3.70 13.79 3.97
CA LEU A 270 3.79 15.11 3.32
C LEU A 270 2.77 16.09 3.94
N VAL A 271 1.62 16.25 3.29
CA VAL A 271 0.63 17.25 3.70
C VAL A 271 0.10 17.03 5.11
N GLU A 272 -0.17 15.79 5.51
CA GLU A 272 -0.70 15.53 6.85
C GLU A 272 0.35 15.82 7.95
N ARG A 273 1.65 15.56 7.68
CA ARG A 273 2.76 15.94 8.54
C ARG A 273 2.91 17.47 8.62
N VAL A 274 3.06 18.13 7.47
CA VAL A 274 3.35 19.57 7.39
C VAL A 274 2.19 20.41 7.91
N GLU A 275 0.96 20.00 7.63
CA GLU A 275 -0.26 20.68 8.11
C GLU A 275 -0.68 20.24 9.53
N LYS A 276 0.09 19.34 10.17
CA LYS A 276 -0.20 18.79 11.50
C LYS A 276 -1.59 18.16 11.62
N LEU A 277 -2.02 17.49 10.57
CA LEU A 277 -3.30 16.77 10.50
C LEU A 277 -3.22 15.38 11.13
N THR A 278 -2.01 14.91 11.44
CA THR A 278 -1.74 13.63 12.10
C THR A 278 -0.67 13.80 13.17
N GLN A 279 -0.64 12.89 14.14
CA GLN A 279 0.33 12.96 15.25
C GLN A 279 1.74 12.54 14.77
N PRO A 280 2.81 13.04 15.41
CA PRO A 280 4.18 12.68 15.04
C PRO A 280 4.46 11.18 15.03
N GLU A 281 3.90 10.43 15.96
CA GLU A 281 4.04 8.97 16.07
C GLU A 281 3.45 8.27 14.85
N ASP A 282 2.34 8.79 14.32
CA ASP A 282 1.63 8.20 13.18
C ASP A 282 2.38 8.39 11.87
N TRP A 283 2.85 9.62 11.54
CA TRP A 283 3.57 9.82 10.29
C TRP A 283 5.00 9.24 10.35
N LYS A 284 5.65 9.17 11.52
CA LYS A 284 6.95 8.49 11.66
C LYS A 284 6.83 6.99 11.42
N ARG A 285 5.78 6.35 11.92
CA ARG A 285 5.48 4.93 11.69
C ARG A 285 5.12 4.67 10.22
N ALA A 286 4.45 5.61 9.57
CA ALA A 286 3.97 5.44 8.21
C ALA A 286 5.07 5.11 7.18
N TYR A 287 6.32 5.54 7.36
CA TYR A 287 7.40 5.17 6.45
C TYR A 287 7.60 3.66 6.33
N ALA A 288 7.59 2.95 7.45
CA ALA A 288 7.71 1.49 7.45
C ALA A 288 6.45 0.83 6.88
N GLU A 289 5.25 1.32 7.25
CA GLU A 289 3.98 0.82 6.74
C GLU A 289 3.85 0.97 5.22
N LEU A 290 4.33 2.08 4.67
CA LEU A 290 4.35 2.35 3.23
C LEU A 290 5.29 1.41 2.49
N ASN A 291 6.50 1.20 3.01
CA ASN A 291 7.44 0.26 2.43
C ASN A 291 6.88 -1.17 2.43
N ASP A 292 6.27 -1.61 3.53
CA ASP A 292 5.61 -2.92 3.63
C ASP A 292 4.45 -3.07 2.63
N PHE A 293 3.65 -2.03 2.46
CA PHE A 293 2.55 -2.03 1.51
C PHE A 293 3.05 -2.10 0.05
N GLU A 294 4.08 -1.34 -0.27
CA GLU A 294 4.70 -1.30 -1.59
C GLU A 294 5.41 -2.62 -1.94
N GLU A 295 6.08 -3.23 -0.97
CA GLU A 295 6.68 -4.56 -1.13
C GLU A 295 5.63 -5.61 -1.51
N GLN A 296 4.50 -5.63 -0.80
CA GLN A 296 3.39 -6.53 -1.10
C GLN A 296 2.82 -6.32 -2.51
N LEU A 297 2.70 -5.07 -2.99
CA LEU A 297 2.26 -4.79 -4.35
C LEU A 297 3.26 -5.36 -5.37
N GLN A 298 4.54 -5.17 -5.16
CA GLN A 298 5.61 -5.64 -6.05
C GLN A 298 5.67 -7.17 -6.11
N GLU A 299 5.54 -7.87 -4.97
CA GLU A 299 5.49 -9.33 -4.91
C GLU A 299 4.33 -9.95 -5.72
N HIS A 300 3.26 -9.19 -5.95
CA HIS A 300 2.09 -9.59 -6.73
C HIS A 300 2.15 -9.23 -8.23
N ASN A 301 3.34 -9.20 -8.82
CA ASN A 301 3.57 -8.84 -10.22
C ASN A 301 3.03 -7.45 -10.59
N ASN A 302 3.17 -6.50 -9.69
CA ASN A 302 2.76 -5.12 -9.90
C ASN A 302 4.01 -4.24 -10.12
N ILE A 303 4.07 -3.55 -11.25
CA ILE A 303 5.08 -2.54 -11.52
C ILE A 303 4.69 -1.31 -10.71
N LEU A 304 5.48 -0.97 -9.69
CA LEU A 304 5.26 0.22 -8.88
C LEU A 304 6.22 1.32 -9.32
N LEU A 305 5.67 2.47 -9.73
CA LEU A 305 6.45 3.65 -10.09
C LEU A 305 6.02 4.86 -9.27
N LYS A 306 6.98 5.56 -8.71
CA LYS A 306 6.79 6.74 -7.87
C LYS A 306 7.45 7.94 -8.52
N PHE A 307 6.65 8.93 -8.93
CA PHE A 307 7.12 10.15 -9.56
C PHE A 307 6.96 11.35 -8.63
N TRP A 308 8.04 12.08 -8.42
CA TRP A 308 8.02 13.41 -7.83
C TRP A 308 8.28 14.44 -8.93
N LEU A 309 7.32 15.29 -9.24
CA LEU A 309 7.51 16.39 -10.20
C LEU A 309 8.08 17.61 -9.48
N HIS A 310 9.35 17.92 -9.80
CA HIS A 310 10.09 19.00 -9.16
C HIS A 310 10.15 20.25 -10.04
N ILE A 311 9.88 21.41 -9.45
CA ILE A 311 10.03 22.75 -10.05
C ILE A 311 10.64 23.68 -9.01
N SER A 312 11.23 24.77 -9.47
CA SER A 312 11.70 25.83 -8.59
C SER A 312 10.54 26.61 -7.94
N PRO A 313 10.80 27.27 -6.78
CA PRO A 313 9.83 28.18 -6.18
C PRO A 313 9.39 29.30 -7.13
N ASP A 314 10.31 29.80 -7.95
CA ASP A 314 10.04 30.89 -8.90
C ASP A 314 9.13 30.44 -10.05
N GLU A 315 9.35 29.25 -10.59
CA GLU A 315 8.46 28.67 -11.61
C GLU A 315 7.09 28.38 -11.04
N GLN A 316 6.98 27.90 -9.79
CA GLN A 316 5.69 27.72 -9.14
C GLN A 316 4.92 29.04 -9.07
N LEU A 317 5.58 30.12 -8.58
CA LEU A 317 4.96 31.45 -8.48
C LEU A 317 4.53 31.96 -9.85
N ARG A 318 5.37 31.81 -10.87
CA ARG A 318 5.06 32.18 -12.25
C ARG A 318 3.78 31.44 -12.74
N ARG A 319 3.69 30.14 -12.44
CA ARG A 319 2.53 29.32 -12.83
C ARG A 319 1.27 29.67 -12.05
N PHE A 320 1.38 30.07 -10.80
CA PHE A 320 0.25 30.53 -10.00
C PHE A 320 -0.32 31.82 -10.59
N LYS A 321 0.51 32.83 -10.84
CA LYS A 321 0.12 34.09 -11.50
C LYS A 321 -0.54 33.83 -12.86
N GLU A 322 0.06 32.97 -13.70
CA GLU A 322 -0.52 32.58 -15.00
C GLU A 322 -1.93 31.97 -14.85
N ARG A 323 -2.18 31.21 -13.76
CA ARG A 323 -3.52 30.63 -13.53
C ARG A 323 -4.54 31.67 -13.09
N GLU A 324 -4.15 32.66 -12.32
CA GLU A 324 -5.01 33.76 -11.88
C GLU A 324 -5.42 34.65 -13.05
N GLU A 325 -4.50 34.96 -13.96
CA GLU A 325 -4.73 35.80 -15.12
C GLU A 325 -5.63 35.15 -16.19
N ILE A 326 -5.63 33.81 -16.26
CA ILE A 326 -6.38 33.07 -17.29
C ILE A 326 -7.73 32.60 -16.75
N PRO A 327 -8.88 33.18 -17.16
CA PRO A 327 -10.21 32.93 -16.57
C PRO A 327 -10.58 31.44 -16.45
N TRP A 328 -10.29 30.63 -17.51
CA TRP A 328 -10.59 29.19 -17.48
C TRP A 328 -9.57 28.33 -16.73
N LYS A 329 -8.54 28.94 -16.12
CA LYS A 329 -7.57 28.25 -15.24
C LYS A 329 -7.73 28.66 -13.78
N ASN A 330 -8.45 29.75 -13.50
CA ASN A 330 -8.58 30.34 -12.17
C ASN A 330 -9.11 29.33 -11.12
N TYR A 331 -10.05 28.45 -11.51
CA TYR A 331 -10.57 27.39 -10.63
C TYR A 331 -9.51 26.38 -10.15
N LYS A 332 -8.29 26.41 -10.72
CA LYS A 332 -7.17 25.49 -10.36
C LYS A 332 -6.26 26.07 -9.28
N ILE A 333 -6.48 27.28 -8.84
CA ILE A 333 -5.74 27.87 -7.75
C ILE A 333 -6.66 28.09 -6.56
N THR A 334 -6.20 27.64 -5.41
CA THR A 334 -6.98 27.68 -4.17
C THR A 334 -6.16 28.38 -3.08
N PRO A 335 -6.79 28.85 -2.00
CA PRO A 335 -6.05 29.36 -0.84
C PRO A 335 -5.04 28.35 -0.28
N ASP A 336 -5.32 27.05 -0.42
CA ASP A 336 -4.43 25.99 0.01
C ASP A 336 -3.11 25.96 -0.76
N ASP A 337 -3.14 26.25 -2.09
CA ASP A 337 -1.91 26.33 -2.89
C ASP A 337 -0.96 27.42 -2.37
N TRP A 338 -1.51 28.58 -1.99
CA TRP A 338 -0.74 29.68 -1.42
C TRP A 338 -0.20 29.36 -0.02
N ARG A 339 -1.02 28.77 0.85
CA ARG A 339 -0.61 28.30 2.17
C ARG A 339 0.51 27.25 2.08
N ASN A 340 0.41 26.28 1.16
CA ASN A 340 1.45 25.28 0.94
C ASN A 340 2.77 25.91 0.50
N ARG A 341 2.70 26.97 -0.34
CA ARG A 341 3.88 27.70 -0.78
C ARG A 341 4.58 28.41 0.38
N GLU A 342 3.86 29.00 1.32
CA GLU A 342 4.44 29.62 2.50
C GLU A 342 5.25 28.65 3.36
N LYS A 343 4.88 27.36 3.32
CA LYS A 343 5.54 26.27 4.06
C LYS A 343 6.58 25.51 3.21
N TRP A 344 7.06 26.11 2.13
CA TRP A 344 8.02 25.46 1.23
C TRP A 344 9.18 24.75 1.92
N PRO A 345 9.90 25.35 2.88
CA PRO A 345 11.01 24.68 3.57
C PRO A 345 10.56 23.41 4.30
N ALA A 346 9.43 23.45 4.97
CA ALA A 346 8.90 22.27 5.68
C ALA A 346 8.48 21.13 4.71
N TYR A 347 7.99 21.50 3.54
CA TYR A 347 7.69 20.49 2.50
C TYR A 347 8.98 19.92 1.87
N VAL A 348 10.06 20.71 1.73
CA VAL A 348 11.37 20.21 1.27
C VAL A 348 11.90 19.19 2.26
N GLU A 349 11.92 19.52 3.57
CA GLU A 349 12.34 18.60 4.63
C GLU A 349 11.52 17.29 4.62
N ALA A 350 10.20 17.40 4.53
CA ALA A 350 9.32 16.25 4.49
C ALA A 350 9.55 15.37 3.23
N ALA A 351 9.82 15.98 2.07
CA ALA A 351 10.10 15.28 0.83
C ALA A 351 11.46 14.58 0.88
N ASP A 352 12.50 15.24 1.38
CA ASP A 352 13.83 14.64 1.52
C ASP A 352 13.81 13.43 2.45
N GLU A 353 13.16 13.53 3.61
CA GLU A 353 13.00 12.39 4.51
C GLU A 353 12.17 11.27 3.86
N MET A 354 11.13 11.61 3.11
CA MET A 354 10.34 10.65 2.35
C MET A 354 11.21 9.91 1.32
N PHE A 355 12.03 10.61 0.54
CA PHE A 355 12.92 9.96 -0.43
C PHE A 355 13.94 9.06 0.27
N LEU A 356 14.57 9.54 1.34
CA LEU A 356 15.55 8.79 2.11
C LEU A 356 14.98 7.47 2.68
N ARG A 357 13.77 7.54 3.24
CA ARG A 357 13.18 6.41 3.96
C ARG A 357 12.39 5.45 3.07
N THR A 358 11.96 5.89 1.90
CA THR A 358 11.04 5.09 1.07
C THR A 358 11.51 4.88 -0.37
N SER A 359 12.71 5.34 -0.77
CA SER A 359 13.28 4.99 -2.07
C SER A 359 13.96 3.61 -1.96
N THR A 360 13.15 2.57 -2.04
CA THR A 360 13.62 1.18 -1.93
C THR A 360 14.14 0.67 -3.28
N GLU A 361 14.91 -0.43 -3.24
CA GLU A 361 15.46 -1.07 -4.44
C GLU A 361 14.38 -1.54 -5.42
N TYR A 362 13.25 -2.02 -4.88
CA TYR A 362 12.10 -2.51 -5.66
C TYR A 362 11.13 -1.41 -6.08
N ALA A 363 11.15 -0.24 -5.43
CA ALA A 363 10.29 0.90 -5.73
C ALA A 363 11.03 2.24 -5.47
N PRO A 364 12.01 2.62 -6.30
CA PRO A 364 12.71 3.88 -6.15
C PRO A 364 11.82 5.08 -6.51
N TRP A 365 12.10 6.23 -5.92
CA TRP A 365 11.54 7.50 -6.36
C TRP A 365 12.24 8.00 -7.62
N HIS A 366 11.45 8.45 -8.59
CA HIS A 366 11.90 9.15 -9.79
C HIS A 366 11.61 10.64 -9.61
N ILE A 367 12.65 11.43 -9.31
CA ILE A 367 12.53 12.88 -9.23
C ILE A 367 12.62 13.43 -10.66
N ILE A 368 11.54 14.02 -11.15
CA ILE A 368 11.40 14.47 -12.53
C ILE A 368 11.55 16.00 -12.59
N PRO A 369 12.59 16.54 -13.25
CA PRO A 369 12.69 17.97 -13.55
C PRO A 369 11.47 18.40 -14.36
N ALA A 370 10.65 19.30 -13.81
CA ALA A 370 9.38 19.68 -14.41
C ALA A 370 9.26 21.18 -14.70
N GLU A 371 10.39 21.88 -14.73
CA GLU A 371 10.49 23.26 -15.20
C GLU A 371 9.99 23.35 -16.65
N ASP A 372 10.48 22.51 -17.56
CA ASP A 372 9.83 22.30 -18.85
C ASP A 372 8.85 21.12 -18.78
N LYS A 373 7.56 21.45 -18.82
CA LYS A 373 6.47 20.46 -18.81
C LYS A 373 6.54 19.43 -19.95
N LYS A 374 7.18 19.77 -21.07
CA LYS A 374 7.29 18.87 -22.23
C LYS A 374 8.32 17.77 -21.92
N CYS A 375 9.49 18.15 -21.43
CA CYS A 375 10.52 17.22 -21.00
C CYS A 375 10.00 16.27 -19.91
N ALA A 376 9.39 16.81 -18.86
CA ALA A 376 8.84 16.00 -17.77
C ALA A 376 7.83 14.94 -18.24
N ARG A 377 6.99 15.28 -19.21
CA ARG A 377 5.99 14.33 -19.77
C ARG A 377 6.65 13.19 -20.55
N LEU A 378 7.71 13.48 -21.31
CA LEU A 378 8.46 12.45 -22.02
C LEU A 378 9.17 11.51 -21.04
N ASP A 379 9.81 12.07 -20.00
CA ASP A 379 10.55 11.27 -19.03
C ASP A 379 9.63 10.32 -18.25
N VAL A 380 8.47 10.79 -17.81
CA VAL A 380 7.46 9.93 -17.16
C VAL A 380 7.09 8.75 -18.06
N ILE A 381 6.82 9.00 -19.35
CA ILE A 381 6.42 7.94 -20.28
C ILE A 381 7.59 6.99 -20.58
N ARG A 382 8.79 7.51 -20.76
CA ARG A 382 10.01 6.70 -21.00
C ARG A 382 10.28 5.75 -19.84
N ILE A 383 10.22 6.25 -18.59
CA ILE A 383 10.45 5.43 -17.40
C ILE A 383 9.41 4.31 -17.30
N TYR A 384 8.14 4.60 -17.55
CA TYR A 384 7.12 3.56 -17.52
C TYR A 384 7.26 2.54 -18.65
N ARG A 385 7.56 2.99 -19.88
CA ARG A 385 7.88 2.11 -21.01
C ARG A 385 9.01 1.15 -20.66
N ASP A 386 10.10 1.66 -20.09
CA ASP A 386 11.28 0.84 -19.76
C ASP A 386 10.98 -0.16 -18.65
N ALA A 387 10.18 0.24 -17.64
CA ALA A 387 9.70 -0.68 -16.61
C ALA A 387 8.82 -1.81 -17.18
N LEU A 388 7.93 -1.50 -18.12
CA LEU A 388 7.11 -2.51 -18.82
C LEU A 388 7.96 -3.48 -19.64
N ARG A 389 8.95 -2.98 -20.40
CA ARG A 389 9.90 -3.81 -21.15
C ARG A 389 10.61 -4.80 -20.23
N LYS A 390 11.20 -4.28 -19.13
CA LYS A 390 11.90 -5.09 -18.12
C LYS A 390 10.99 -6.19 -17.55
N ALA A 391 9.77 -5.85 -17.12
CA ALA A 391 8.83 -6.81 -16.55
C ALA A 391 8.37 -7.88 -17.55
N LEU A 392 8.15 -7.49 -18.81
CA LEU A 392 7.78 -8.41 -19.89
C LEU A 392 8.90 -9.38 -20.26
N GLU A 393 10.17 -8.96 -20.17
CA GLU A 393 11.36 -9.82 -20.39
C GLU A 393 11.54 -10.82 -19.25
N GLN A 394 11.41 -10.37 -18.00
CA GLN A 394 11.50 -11.26 -16.82
C GLN A 394 10.48 -12.39 -16.86
N LYS A 395 9.25 -12.10 -17.32
CA LYS A 395 8.17 -13.10 -17.43
C LYS A 395 8.29 -14.02 -18.66
N LYS A 396 9.25 -13.79 -19.56
CA LYS A 396 9.61 -14.75 -20.63
C LYS A 396 10.61 -15.81 -20.15
N LYS A 397 11.37 -15.51 -19.09
CA LYS A 397 12.42 -16.38 -18.53
C LYS A 397 11.90 -17.33 -17.45
N LYS A 398 10.72 -17.05 -16.90
CA LYS A 398 9.96 -17.95 -16.01
C LYS A 398 8.94 -18.77 -16.80
#